data_2c47a8911242f716b43a3783bffde405
#
_entry.id   2c47a8911242f716b43a3783bffde405
#
_cell.length_a   1.000
_cell.length_b   1.000
_cell.length_c   1.000
_cell.angle_alpha   90.00
_cell.angle_beta   90.00
_cell.angle_gamma   90.00
#
_symmetry.space_group_name_H-M   'P 1'
#
loop_
_entity.id
_entity.type
_entity.pdbx_description
1 polymer ?
#
loop_
_entity_poly.entity_id
_entity_poly.type
_entity_poly.pdbx_seq_one_letter_code
_entity_poly.pdbx_strand_id
1 'polypeptide(L)'
;VKYNRVNKKVEINGLNISKCSNEAVALLLLGIAHENGLKISKDNTFSFLAAIADMNQYSPVCDFLEEAQKAYNGKQDYIRDMWANFELDPESGQDPDFCFFLFKLWLISAVRMAFNKGAESAQGVLVLVGAQGIGKTRFLYMLLPFKEWGAEGVSIDPQVKDDVIKSTGFWIVELGEFGE
;
A
#
# COMPACT_ATOMS: atom_id res chain seq x y z
N VAL A 1 14.29 15.13 0.53
CA VAL A 1 14.36 13.74 0.09
C VAL A 1 13.73 12.87 1.15
N LYS A 2 12.79 12.02 0.76
CA LYS A 2 12.08 11.08 1.62
C LYS A 2 12.01 9.71 0.95
N TYR A 3 11.89 8.65 1.73
CA TYR A 3 11.62 7.30 1.22
C TYR A 3 10.19 6.90 1.57
N ASN A 4 9.37 6.68 0.55
CA ASN A 4 8.00 6.20 0.72
C ASN A 4 8.02 4.68 0.94
N ARG A 5 7.65 4.25 2.14
CA ARG A 5 7.66 2.84 2.55
C ARG A 5 6.60 1.99 1.85
N VAL A 6 5.54 2.59 1.31
CA VAL A 6 4.47 1.87 0.60
C VAL A 6 4.95 1.49 -0.78
N ASN A 7 5.26 2.47 -1.64
CA ASN A 7 5.67 2.22 -3.02
C ASN A 7 7.17 1.93 -3.21
N LYS A 8 7.94 2.00 -2.11
CA LYS A 8 9.40 1.75 -2.06
C LYS A 8 10.21 2.67 -2.98
N LYS A 9 9.77 3.91 -3.13
CA LYS A 9 10.42 4.90 -3.97
C LYS A 9 10.96 6.08 -3.18
N VAL A 10 12.05 6.65 -3.69
CA VAL A 10 12.56 7.92 -3.20
C VAL A 10 11.74 9.06 -3.81
N GLU A 11 11.36 10.01 -2.98
CA GLU A 11 10.63 11.22 -3.35
C GLU A 11 11.45 12.45 -2.98
N ILE A 12 11.44 13.46 -3.85
CA ILE A 12 12.17 14.70 -3.63
C ILE A 12 11.16 15.85 -3.68
N ASN A 13 11.00 16.56 -2.58
CA ASN A 13 10.08 17.68 -2.51
C ASN A 13 10.48 18.75 -3.53
N GLY A 14 9.49 19.26 -4.27
CA GLY A 14 9.71 20.26 -5.32
C GLY A 14 10.11 19.71 -6.69
N LEU A 15 10.37 18.38 -6.80
CA LEU A 15 10.70 17.75 -8.07
C LEU A 15 9.70 16.62 -8.39
N ASN A 16 9.05 16.70 -9.54
CA ASN A 16 8.20 15.62 -10.03
C ASN A 16 9.07 14.58 -10.77
N ILE A 17 9.60 13.64 -10.00
CA ILE A 17 10.50 12.57 -10.49
C ILE A 17 9.79 11.22 -10.67
N SER A 18 8.48 11.17 -10.49
CA SER A 18 7.70 9.92 -10.48
C SER A 18 7.82 9.09 -11.77
N LYS A 19 8.11 9.75 -12.90
CA LYS A 19 8.31 9.11 -14.22
C LYS A 19 9.76 9.12 -14.69
N CYS A 20 10.68 9.60 -13.86
CA CYS A 20 12.09 9.67 -14.21
C CYS A 20 12.81 8.36 -13.87
N SER A 21 13.76 7.95 -14.69
CA SER A 21 14.70 6.91 -14.31
C SER A 21 15.63 7.40 -13.19
N ASN A 22 16.19 6.48 -12.41
CA ASN A 22 17.16 6.84 -11.38
C ASN A 22 18.34 7.64 -11.94
N GLU A 23 18.78 7.32 -13.16
CA GLU A 23 19.84 8.04 -13.84
C GLU A 23 19.46 9.49 -14.17
N ALA A 24 18.25 9.71 -14.69
CA ALA A 24 17.75 11.06 -14.96
C ALA A 24 17.67 11.90 -13.67
N VAL A 25 17.20 11.29 -12.57
CA VAL A 25 17.16 11.96 -11.25
C VAL A 25 18.57 12.35 -10.80
N ALA A 26 19.55 11.44 -10.92
CA ALA A 26 20.92 11.73 -10.54
C ALA A 26 21.53 12.87 -11.37
N LEU A 27 21.30 12.87 -12.69
CA LEU A 27 21.79 13.94 -13.57
C LEU A 27 21.17 15.30 -13.24
N LEU A 28 19.87 15.33 -12.96
CA LEU A 28 19.18 16.54 -12.53
C LEU A 28 19.78 17.11 -11.23
N LEU A 29 20.01 16.24 -10.25
CA LEU A 29 20.59 16.65 -8.97
C LEU A 29 22.05 17.07 -9.09
N LEU A 30 22.83 16.42 -9.97
CA LEU A 30 24.19 16.87 -10.30
C LEU A 30 24.18 18.28 -10.92
N GLY A 31 23.24 18.56 -11.83
CA GLY A 31 23.07 19.90 -12.39
C GLY A 31 22.82 20.94 -11.29
N ILE A 32 21.85 20.69 -10.41
CA ILE A 32 21.52 21.57 -9.28
C ILE A 32 22.74 21.74 -8.34
N ALA A 33 23.47 20.67 -8.05
CA ALA A 33 24.67 20.73 -7.21
C ALA A 33 25.76 21.60 -7.84
N HIS A 34 26.03 21.43 -9.14
CA HIS A 34 27.02 22.23 -9.86
C HIS A 34 26.66 23.70 -9.94
N GLU A 35 25.38 24.02 -10.18
CA GLU A 35 24.86 25.41 -10.17
C GLU A 35 25.05 26.07 -8.80
N ASN A 36 25.04 25.29 -7.73
CA ASN A 36 25.31 25.76 -6.36
C ASN A 36 26.79 25.61 -5.93
N GLY A 37 27.70 25.39 -6.88
CA GLY A 37 29.15 25.33 -6.62
C GLY A 37 29.63 24.05 -5.96
N LEU A 38 28.80 23.01 -5.86
CA LEU A 38 29.15 21.73 -5.28
C LEU A 38 29.74 20.80 -6.35
N LYS A 39 30.93 20.26 -6.12
CA LYS A 39 31.57 19.25 -6.98
C LYS A 39 31.33 17.87 -6.42
N ILE A 40 30.27 17.21 -6.90
CA ILE A 40 29.87 15.86 -6.48
C ILE A 40 29.94 14.94 -7.69
N SER A 41 30.40 13.69 -7.53
CA SER A 41 30.33 12.68 -8.56
C SER A 41 28.94 12.03 -8.63
N LYS A 42 28.59 11.38 -9.76
CA LYS A 42 27.32 10.67 -9.93
C LYS A 42 27.12 9.60 -8.85
N ASP A 43 28.15 8.82 -8.56
CA ASP A 43 28.09 7.73 -7.57
C ASP A 43 27.85 8.26 -6.15
N ASN A 44 28.53 9.35 -5.79
CA ASN A 44 28.32 10.01 -4.51
C ASN A 44 26.91 10.59 -4.40
N THR A 45 26.32 11.10 -5.49
CA THR A 45 24.95 11.61 -5.50
C THR A 45 23.96 10.50 -5.13
N PHE A 46 24.09 9.31 -5.71
CA PHE A 46 23.22 8.17 -5.35
C PHE A 46 23.40 7.74 -3.89
N SER A 47 24.66 7.68 -3.42
CA SER A 47 24.94 7.30 -2.04
C SER A 47 24.35 8.29 -1.04
N PHE A 48 24.45 9.58 -1.31
CA PHE A 48 23.82 10.63 -0.47
C PHE A 48 22.30 10.57 -0.51
N LEU A 49 21.71 10.36 -1.70
CA LEU A 49 20.25 10.23 -1.82
C LEU A 49 19.74 9.03 -1.02
N ALA A 50 20.40 7.89 -1.14
CA ALA A 50 20.03 6.69 -0.41
C ALA A 50 20.13 6.92 1.11
N ALA A 51 21.22 7.51 1.57
CA ALA A 51 21.42 7.79 2.99
C ALA A 51 20.38 8.77 3.54
N ILE A 52 20.09 9.88 2.83
CA ILE A 52 19.11 10.87 3.26
C ILE A 52 17.70 10.25 3.21
N ALA A 53 17.38 9.45 2.20
CA ALA A 53 16.09 8.79 2.06
C ALA A 53 15.87 7.77 3.20
N ASP A 54 16.90 7.01 3.55
CA ASP A 54 16.84 6.04 4.65
C ASP A 54 16.62 6.71 6.02
N MET A 55 17.25 7.86 6.24
CA MET A 55 17.01 8.67 7.43
C MET A 55 15.64 9.32 7.48
N ASN A 56 14.96 9.51 6.34
CA ASN A 56 13.68 10.20 6.20
C ASN A 56 12.59 9.27 5.62
N GLN A 57 12.46 8.09 6.19
CA GLN A 57 11.39 7.15 5.82
C GLN A 57 10.03 7.65 6.33
N TYR A 58 9.01 7.52 5.50
CA TYR A 58 7.62 7.83 5.87
C TYR A 58 6.66 6.84 5.21
N SER A 59 5.45 6.76 5.74
CA SER A 59 4.37 5.96 5.16
C SER A 59 3.13 6.84 4.98
N PRO A 60 2.73 7.16 3.76
CA PRO A 60 1.52 7.97 3.54
C PRO A 60 0.26 7.27 4.04
N VAL A 61 0.25 5.94 4.09
CA VAL A 61 -0.84 5.16 4.68
C VAL A 61 -0.91 5.36 6.20
N CYS A 62 0.25 5.32 6.89
CA CYS A 62 0.28 5.57 8.34
C CYS A 62 -0.19 6.98 8.66
N ASP A 63 0.33 7.99 7.93
CA ASP A 63 -0.04 9.38 8.12
C ASP A 63 -1.57 9.57 7.96
N PHE A 64 -2.16 8.97 6.92
CA PHE A 64 -3.61 8.99 6.71
C PHE A 64 -4.39 8.31 7.85
N LEU A 65 -3.95 7.12 8.29
CA LEU A 65 -4.62 6.38 9.36
C LEU A 65 -4.56 7.13 10.70
N GLU A 66 -3.43 7.78 11.00
CA GLU A 66 -3.28 8.64 12.19
C GLU A 66 -4.19 9.87 12.14
N GLU A 67 -4.32 10.50 10.97
CA GLU A 67 -5.25 11.62 10.78
C GLU A 67 -6.70 11.17 10.93
N ALA A 68 -7.06 10.04 10.33
CA ALA A 68 -8.40 9.45 10.47
C ALA A 68 -8.72 9.11 11.93
N GLN A 69 -7.77 8.58 12.68
CA GLN A 69 -7.92 8.32 14.11
C GLN A 69 -8.20 9.60 14.92
N LYS A 70 -7.48 10.68 14.63
CA LYS A 70 -7.68 11.98 15.29
C LYS A 70 -9.05 12.58 14.96
N ALA A 71 -9.54 12.36 13.75
CA ALA A 71 -10.85 12.85 13.30
C ALA A 71 -12.01 12.01 13.83
N TYR A 72 -11.78 10.80 14.28
CA TYR A 72 -12.82 9.89 14.74
C TYR A 72 -13.38 10.33 16.11
N ASN A 73 -14.70 10.49 16.16
CA ASN A 73 -15.41 10.96 17.35
C ASN A 73 -15.85 9.84 18.32
N GLY A 74 -15.55 8.59 18.03
CA GLY A 74 -15.87 7.44 18.87
C GLY A 74 -17.35 7.01 18.89
N LYS A 75 -18.22 7.61 18.07
CA LYS A 75 -19.68 7.40 18.16
C LYS A 75 -20.24 6.41 17.12
N GLN A 76 -19.60 6.27 15.97
CA GLN A 76 -20.13 5.49 14.85
C GLN A 76 -19.27 4.25 14.59
N ASP A 77 -19.91 3.10 14.43
CA ASP A 77 -19.24 1.86 14.01
C ASP A 77 -19.26 1.74 12.49
N TYR A 78 -18.35 2.48 11.83
CA TYR A 78 -18.23 2.47 10.37
C TYR A 78 -17.98 1.08 9.77
N ILE A 79 -17.34 0.16 10.52
CA ILE A 79 -17.12 -1.21 10.04
C ILE A 79 -18.44 -1.96 9.97
N ARG A 80 -19.31 -1.81 10.97
CA ARG A 80 -20.63 -2.41 10.98
C ARG A 80 -21.54 -1.80 9.92
N ASP A 81 -21.48 -0.48 9.73
CA ASP A 81 -22.24 0.20 8.69
C ASP A 81 -21.83 -0.26 7.29
N MET A 82 -20.53 -0.45 7.08
CA MET A 82 -20.01 -1.01 5.83
C MET A 82 -20.45 -2.47 5.64
N TRP A 83 -20.38 -3.29 6.69
CA TRP A 83 -20.80 -4.68 6.67
C TRP A 83 -22.28 -4.85 6.32
N ALA A 84 -23.13 -3.92 6.74
CA ALA A 84 -24.56 -3.94 6.45
C ALA A 84 -24.90 -3.87 4.94
N ASN A 85 -23.94 -3.54 4.09
CA ASN A 85 -24.09 -3.53 2.63
C ASN A 85 -23.71 -4.87 1.97
N PHE A 86 -23.25 -5.87 2.74
CA PHE A 86 -22.99 -7.20 2.21
C PHE A 86 -24.23 -8.07 2.35
N GLU A 87 -24.62 -8.71 1.26
CA GLU A 87 -25.60 -9.78 1.24
C GLU A 87 -24.85 -11.10 1.13
N LEU A 88 -24.96 -11.91 2.19
CA LEU A 88 -24.40 -13.26 2.17
C LEU A 88 -25.39 -14.19 1.47
N ASP A 89 -24.83 -15.13 0.70
CA ASP A 89 -25.63 -16.19 0.07
C ASP A 89 -26.25 -17.08 1.16
N PRO A 90 -27.58 -17.15 1.26
CA PRO A 90 -28.27 -17.97 2.26
C PRO A 90 -27.95 -19.48 2.14
N GLU A 91 -27.60 -19.93 0.92
CA GLU A 91 -27.26 -21.33 0.66
C GLU A 91 -25.80 -21.68 1.01
N SER A 92 -24.98 -20.66 1.29
CA SER A 92 -23.57 -20.87 1.66
C SER A 92 -23.37 -21.60 2.99
N GLY A 93 -24.39 -21.61 3.86
CA GLY A 93 -24.30 -22.16 5.21
C GLY A 93 -23.36 -21.41 6.16
N GLN A 94 -22.91 -20.22 5.77
CA GLN A 94 -22.00 -19.40 6.58
C GLN A 94 -22.77 -18.61 7.65
N ASP A 95 -22.20 -18.59 8.86
CA ASP A 95 -22.73 -17.75 9.94
C ASP A 95 -22.36 -16.29 9.69
N PRO A 96 -23.36 -15.38 9.56
CA PRO A 96 -23.12 -13.96 9.30
C PRO A 96 -22.28 -13.25 10.36
N ASP A 97 -22.45 -13.60 11.63
CA ASP A 97 -21.67 -13.01 12.73
C ASP A 97 -20.21 -13.45 12.68
N PHE A 98 -19.96 -14.71 12.33
CA PHE A 98 -18.60 -15.21 12.11
C PHE A 98 -17.95 -14.58 10.90
N CYS A 99 -18.66 -14.41 9.79
CA CYS A 99 -18.15 -13.70 8.60
C CYS A 99 -17.83 -12.24 8.90
N PHE A 100 -18.67 -11.54 9.66
CA PHE A 100 -18.39 -10.19 10.13
C PHE A 100 -17.14 -10.13 11.01
N PHE A 101 -16.98 -11.08 11.92
CA PHE A 101 -15.79 -11.18 12.77
C PHE A 101 -14.52 -11.34 11.93
N LEU A 102 -14.50 -12.24 10.95
CA LEU A 102 -13.35 -12.44 10.05
C LEU A 102 -13.04 -11.19 9.23
N PHE A 103 -14.07 -10.53 8.69
CA PHE A 103 -13.94 -9.30 7.96
C PHE A 103 -13.30 -8.20 8.81
N LYS A 104 -13.77 -8.03 10.05
CA LYS A 104 -13.21 -7.09 11.02
C LYS A 104 -11.74 -7.40 11.34
N LEU A 105 -11.40 -8.68 11.55
CA LEU A 105 -10.02 -9.11 11.80
C LEU A 105 -9.11 -8.78 10.62
N TRP A 106 -9.59 -8.97 9.39
CA TRP A 106 -8.83 -8.64 8.20
C TRP A 106 -8.56 -7.13 8.10
N LEU A 107 -9.56 -6.27 8.36
CA LEU A 107 -9.35 -4.82 8.41
C LEU A 107 -8.34 -4.41 9.48
N ILE A 108 -8.41 -4.99 10.67
CA ILE A 108 -7.44 -4.76 11.74
C ILE A 108 -6.04 -5.19 11.28
N SER A 109 -5.93 -6.34 10.61
CA SER A 109 -4.66 -6.81 10.05
C SER A 109 -4.12 -5.85 9.00
N ALA A 110 -4.95 -5.32 8.11
CA ALA A 110 -4.53 -4.34 7.10
C ALA A 110 -3.95 -3.06 7.73
N VAL A 111 -4.61 -2.54 8.79
CA VAL A 111 -4.09 -1.40 9.55
C VAL A 111 -2.78 -1.75 10.26
N ARG A 112 -2.73 -2.90 10.96
CA ARG A 112 -1.53 -3.37 11.64
C ARG A 112 -0.34 -3.50 10.70
N MET A 113 -0.56 -4.05 9.50
CA MET A 113 0.49 -4.20 8.49
C MET A 113 0.99 -2.85 7.95
N ALA A 114 0.15 -1.81 7.86
CA ALA A 114 0.60 -0.48 7.48
C ALA A 114 1.66 0.08 8.48
N PHE A 115 1.46 -0.15 9.77
CA PHE A 115 2.40 0.28 10.84
C PHE A 115 3.57 -0.69 11.06
N ASN A 116 3.54 -1.87 10.44
CA ASN A 116 4.59 -2.88 10.62
C ASN A 116 5.92 -2.39 10.05
N LYS A 117 6.97 -2.50 10.87
CA LYS A 117 8.36 -2.18 10.49
C LYS A 117 9.17 -3.43 10.09
N GLY A 118 8.48 -4.49 9.61
CA GLY A 118 9.15 -5.70 9.12
C GLY A 118 9.27 -6.84 10.15
N ALA A 119 8.66 -6.69 11.35
CA ALA A 119 8.75 -7.71 12.40
C ALA A 119 7.63 -8.78 12.33
N GLU A 120 6.57 -8.53 11.57
CA GLU A 120 5.36 -9.37 11.57
C GLU A 120 4.85 -9.61 10.14
N SER A 121 4.13 -10.71 9.96
CA SER A 121 3.43 -11.06 8.72
C SER A 121 1.92 -11.00 8.88
N ALA A 122 1.19 -10.74 7.80
CA ALA A 122 -0.26 -10.87 7.78
C ALA A 122 -0.67 -12.32 8.05
N GLN A 123 -1.71 -12.51 8.88
CA GLN A 123 -2.12 -13.84 9.34
C GLN A 123 -3.25 -14.45 8.50
N GLY A 124 -3.74 -13.75 7.48
CA GLY A 124 -4.83 -14.25 6.67
C GLY A 124 -5.08 -13.42 5.42
N VAL A 125 -5.84 -14.02 4.51
CA VAL A 125 -6.31 -13.41 3.27
C VAL A 125 -7.84 -13.36 3.31
N LEU A 126 -8.43 -12.22 2.99
CA LEU A 126 -9.87 -12.12 2.80
C LEU A 126 -10.22 -12.71 1.43
N VAL A 127 -11.07 -13.74 1.43
CA VAL A 127 -11.56 -14.37 0.20
C VAL A 127 -13.01 -13.97 0.00
N LEU A 128 -13.30 -13.28 -1.11
CA LEU A 128 -14.65 -12.89 -1.52
C LEU A 128 -15.11 -13.83 -2.63
N VAL A 129 -16.05 -14.71 -2.30
CA VAL A 129 -16.68 -15.65 -3.24
C VAL A 129 -18.01 -15.09 -3.71
N GLY A 130 -18.32 -15.25 -5.00
CA GLY A 130 -19.58 -14.79 -5.58
C GLY A 130 -19.50 -14.64 -7.09
N ALA A 131 -20.66 -14.43 -7.73
CA ALA A 131 -20.77 -14.32 -9.18
C ALA A 131 -19.85 -13.24 -9.78
N GLN A 132 -19.51 -13.41 -11.04
CA GLN A 132 -18.74 -12.39 -11.77
C GLN A 132 -19.55 -11.09 -11.89
N GLY A 133 -18.91 -9.94 -11.73
CA GLY A 133 -19.52 -8.63 -11.92
C GLY A 133 -20.29 -8.07 -10.71
N ILE A 134 -20.38 -8.76 -9.58
CA ILE A 134 -21.08 -8.26 -8.37
C ILE A 134 -20.31 -7.15 -7.63
N GLY A 135 -19.13 -6.79 -8.09
CA GLY A 135 -18.39 -5.65 -7.53
C GLY A 135 -17.31 -6.00 -6.50
N LYS A 136 -16.83 -7.25 -6.42
CA LYS A 136 -15.77 -7.68 -5.47
C LYS A 136 -14.53 -6.79 -5.55
N THR A 137 -13.96 -6.62 -6.74
CA THR A 137 -12.79 -5.74 -6.99
C THR A 137 -13.12 -4.28 -6.69
N ARG A 138 -14.32 -3.81 -7.11
CA ARG A 138 -14.75 -2.45 -6.83
C ARG A 138 -14.80 -2.17 -5.33
N PHE A 139 -15.28 -3.12 -4.54
CA PHE A 139 -15.30 -3.01 -3.07
C PHE A 139 -13.90 -2.77 -2.51
N LEU A 140 -12.88 -3.51 -2.95
CA LEU A 140 -11.51 -3.32 -2.49
C LEU A 140 -10.99 -1.91 -2.78
N TYR A 141 -11.28 -1.38 -3.98
CA TYR A 141 -10.91 -0.01 -4.31
C TYR A 141 -11.66 1.05 -3.51
N MET A 142 -12.87 0.78 -3.06
CA MET A 142 -13.62 1.68 -2.18
C MET A 142 -13.01 1.78 -0.77
N LEU A 143 -12.23 0.79 -0.34
CA LEU A 143 -11.49 0.84 0.92
C LEU A 143 -10.24 1.72 0.84
N LEU A 144 -9.78 2.04 -0.36
CA LEU A 144 -8.55 2.78 -0.58
C LEU A 144 -8.84 4.27 -0.74
N PRO A 145 -8.30 5.14 0.12
CA PRO A 145 -8.39 6.60 -0.05
C PRO A 145 -7.75 7.08 -1.36
N PHE A 146 -6.68 6.40 -1.76
CA PHE A 146 -5.95 6.67 -2.99
C PHE A 146 -5.73 5.35 -3.74
N LYS A 147 -6.08 5.33 -5.02
CA LYS A 147 -5.99 4.12 -5.86
C LYS A 147 -4.58 3.54 -5.97
N GLU A 148 -3.58 4.41 -5.93
CA GLU A 148 -2.17 4.02 -5.99
C GLU A 148 -1.67 3.22 -4.77
N TRP A 149 -2.48 3.11 -3.71
CA TRP A 149 -2.15 2.27 -2.54
C TRP A 149 -2.63 0.83 -2.69
N GLY A 150 -3.30 0.51 -3.78
CA GLY A 150 -3.73 -0.85 -4.10
C GLY A 150 -3.35 -1.32 -5.48
N ALA A 151 -3.40 -2.63 -5.67
CA ALA A 151 -3.26 -3.29 -6.95
C ALA A 151 -4.28 -4.39 -7.11
N GLU A 152 -4.74 -4.60 -8.35
CA GLU A 152 -5.67 -5.67 -8.73
C GLU A 152 -5.01 -6.67 -9.65
N GLY A 153 -5.53 -7.90 -9.65
CA GLY A 153 -5.10 -8.95 -10.58
C GLY A 153 -3.64 -9.34 -10.44
N VAL A 154 -3.06 -9.17 -9.23
CA VAL A 154 -1.66 -9.52 -9.00
C VAL A 154 -1.53 -11.03 -8.90
N SER A 155 -0.68 -11.61 -9.75
CA SER A 155 -0.22 -12.98 -9.59
C SER A 155 0.96 -13.00 -8.63
N ILE A 156 0.97 -13.94 -7.68
CA ILE A 156 2.09 -14.13 -6.78
C ILE A 156 2.70 -15.50 -7.06
N ASP A 157 3.84 -15.51 -7.75
CA ASP A 157 4.74 -16.66 -7.73
C ASP A 157 5.86 -16.38 -6.72
N PRO A 158 5.93 -17.13 -5.60
CA PRO A 158 6.97 -16.93 -4.59
C PRO A 158 8.40 -17.13 -5.12
N GLN A 159 8.54 -17.83 -6.24
CA GLN A 159 9.85 -18.08 -6.89
C GLN A 159 10.25 -16.92 -7.83
N VAL A 160 9.30 -16.06 -8.21
CA VAL A 160 9.55 -14.90 -9.06
C VAL A 160 9.71 -13.65 -8.21
N LYS A 161 10.96 -13.21 -8.03
CA LYS A 161 11.30 -12.05 -7.20
C LYS A 161 10.53 -10.77 -7.58
N ASP A 162 10.29 -10.57 -8.86
CA ASP A 162 9.59 -9.39 -9.37
C ASP A 162 8.11 -9.36 -8.95
N ASP A 163 7.46 -10.51 -8.88
CA ASP A 163 6.07 -10.61 -8.43
C ASP A 163 5.96 -10.31 -6.95
N VAL A 164 6.90 -10.82 -6.14
CA VAL A 164 6.99 -10.50 -4.71
C VAL A 164 7.24 -9.00 -4.50
N ILE A 165 8.14 -8.39 -5.27
CA ILE A 165 8.41 -6.95 -5.19
C ILE A 165 7.18 -6.14 -5.57
N LYS A 166 6.49 -6.49 -6.65
CA LYS A 166 5.27 -5.83 -7.09
C LYS A 166 4.17 -5.92 -6.03
N SER A 167 3.92 -7.11 -5.49
CA SER A 167 2.87 -7.32 -4.48
C SER A 167 3.14 -6.54 -3.18
N THR A 168 4.40 -6.37 -2.80
CA THR A 168 4.77 -5.66 -1.56
C THR A 168 4.91 -4.15 -1.73
N GLY A 169 4.62 -3.60 -2.92
CA GLY A 169 4.64 -2.17 -3.22
C GLY A 169 3.30 -1.45 -2.97
N PHE A 170 2.33 -2.14 -2.38
CA PHE A 170 0.98 -1.63 -2.15
C PHE A 170 0.51 -1.95 -0.72
N TRP A 171 -0.48 -1.22 -0.24
CA TRP A 171 -1.09 -1.48 1.07
C TRP A 171 -2.07 -2.64 1.02
N ILE A 172 -2.96 -2.65 0.01
CA ILE A 172 -3.93 -3.73 -0.23
C ILE A 172 -3.73 -4.26 -1.65
N VAL A 173 -3.67 -5.57 -1.77
CA VAL A 173 -3.47 -6.25 -3.05
C VAL A 173 -4.59 -7.25 -3.26
N GLU A 174 -5.26 -7.17 -4.41
CA GLU A 174 -6.15 -8.21 -4.90
C GLU A 174 -5.32 -9.24 -5.67
N LEU A 175 -5.36 -10.47 -5.21
CA LEU A 175 -4.81 -11.58 -5.94
C LEU A 175 -5.80 -11.99 -7.04
N GLY A 176 -5.32 -12.10 -8.27
CA GLY A 176 -6.10 -12.61 -9.38
C GLY A 176 -6.62 -14.02 -9.11
N GLU A 177 -7.47 -14.50 -9.99
CA GLU A 177 -8.02 -15.85 -9.89
C GLU A 177 -6.88 -16.86 -9.69
N PHE A 178 -6.94 -17.59 -8.59
CA PHE A 178 -6.11 -18.77 -8.42
C PHE A 178 -6.58 -19.76 -9.49
N GLY A 179 -5.77 -19.94 -10.55
CA GLY A 179 -6.08 -20.87 -11.63
C GLY A 179 -6.42 -22.25 -11.04
N GLU A 180 -7.40 -22.88 -11.66
CA GLU A 180 -7.77 -24.27 -11.42
C GLU A 180 -6.58 -25.21 -11.61
#